data_9b069232f6e2d630994635038e2d4f35
#
_entry.id   9b069232f6e2d630994635038e2d4f35
#
_cell.length_a   1.000
_cell.length_b   1.000
_cell.length_c   1.000
_cell.angle_alpha   90.00
_cell.angle_beta   90.00
_cell.angle_gamma   90.00
#
_symmetry.space_group_name_H-M   'P 1'
#
loop_
_entity.id
_entity.type
_entity.pdbx_description
1 polymer ?
#
loop_
_entity_poly.entity_id
_entity_poly.type
_entity_poly.pdbx_seq_one_letter_code
_entity_poly.pdbx_strand_id
1 'polypeptide(L)'
;IWYCGESMSCRPRCPRGNTPGYVVQALRNLSQKLGFFTESEKGRQQFALKRLIGENILRTGYCITPRLVNPDMHPEQGPVWKWVYDNDREVFGRFNPTYMQEGPGAMRRIDERSLEELRRIFEETGGMEFFDSIERYSEKKARELGFDGADEEYLKYTYTTNSNCHH
;
A
#
# COMPACT_ATOMS: atom_id res chain seq x y z
N ILE A 1 -4.61 -0.87 16.01
CA ILE A 1 -4.38 -1.97 15.07
C ILE A 1 -3.40 -1.59 13.94
N TRP A 2 -3.32 -0.33 13.55
CA TRP A 2 -2.55 0.15 12.38
C TRP A 2 -1.02 0.12 12.53
N TYR A 3 -0.49 0.03 13.74
CA TYR A 3 0.95 -0.07 14.01
C TYR A 3 1.51 -1.51 13.91
N CYS A 4 0.66 -2.50 13.72
CA CYS A 4 1.12 -3.87 13.55
C CYS A 4 1.67 -4.07 12.13
N GLY A 5 2.94 -4.44 12.01
CA GLY A 5 3.59 -4.74 10.74
C GLY A 5 3.29 -6.13 10.16
N GLU A 6 2.37 -6.88 10.77
CA GLU A 6 1.95 -8.24 10.34
C GLU A 6 3.13 -9.26 10.23
N SER A 7 4.21 -8.98 10.95
CA SER A 7 5.42 -9.84 10.95
C SER A 7 5.22 -11.24 11.54
N MET A 8 4.09 -11.45 12.22
CA MET A 8 3.74 -12.66 12.96
C MET A 8 4.75 -13.09 14.04
N SER A 9 5.71 -12.23 14.38
CA SER A 9 6.72 -12.47 15.43
C SER A 9 6.12 -12.68 16.82
N CYS A 10 4.86 -12.25 17.03
CA CYS A 10 4.14 -12.50 18.27
C CYS A 10 3.82 -13.98 18.49
N ARG A 11 3.67 -14.79 17.43
CA ARG A 11 3.29 -16.20 17.53
C ARG A 11 4.35 -17.06 18.24
N PRO A 12 5.62 -17.10 17.78
CA PRO A 12 6.64 -17.93 18.42
C PRO A 12 7.06 -17.42 19.79
N ARG A 13 6.78 -16.13 20.11
CA ARG A 13 7.16 -15.53 21.39
C ARG A 13 6.09 -15.66 22.48
N CYS A 14 4.88 -16.07 22.12
CA CYS A 14 3.80 -16.18 23.08
C CYS A 14 3.85 -17.51 23.85
N PRO A 15 4.07 -17.49 25.18
CA PRO A 15 4.15 -18.74 25.97
C PRO A 15 2.79 -19.47 26.05
N ARG A 16 1.69 -18.77 25.72
CA ARG A 16 0.32 -19.33 25.73
C ARG A 16 -0.17 -19.73 24.33
N GLY A 17 0.69 -19.67 23.30
CA GLY A 17 0.32 -20.02 21.93
C GLY A 17 -0.66 -19.05 21.24
N ASN A 18 -0.88 -17.87 21.80
CA ASN A 18 -1.76 -16.87 21.17
C ASN A 18 -1.10 -16.25 19.96
N THR A 19 -1.92 -15.82 18.99
CA THR A 19 -1.46 -15.14 17.79
C THR A 19 -2.21 -13.80 17.59
N PRO A 20 -1.83 -12.75 18.33
CA PRO A 20 -2.48 -11.43 18.22
C PRO A 20 -2.48 -10.88 16.80
N GLY A 21 -1.49 -11.24 15.98
CA GLY A 21 -1.42 -10.84 14.58
C GLY A 21 -2.67 -11.23 13.77
N TYR A 22 -3.23 -12.41 13.97
CA TYR A 22 -4.47 -12.81 13.29
C TYR A 22 -5.68 -11.99 13.74
N VAL A 23 -5.74 -11.62 15.01
CA VAL A 23 -6.80 -10.74 15.53
C VAL A 23 -6.71 -9.37 14.87
N VAL A 24 -5.50 -8.82 14.75
CA VAL A 24 -5.26 -7.53 14.08
C VAL A 24 -5.66 -7.60 12.61
N GLN A 25 -5.31 -8.67 11.89
CA GLN A 25 -5.73 -8.85 10.50
C GLN A 25 -7.25 -8.92 10.36
N ALA A 26 -7.92 -9.69 11.22
CA ALA A 26 -9.39 -9.78 11.21
C ALA A 26 -10.05 -8.42 11.48
N LEU A 27 -9.53 -7.65 12.45
CA LEU A 27 -10.01 -6.30 12.76
C LEU A 27 -9.77 -5.31 11.62
N ARG A 28 -8.64 -5.40 10.91
CA ARG A 28 -8.38 -4.59 9.72
C ARG A 28 -9.35 -4.90 8.59
N ASN A 29 -9.60 -6.18 8.32
CA ASN A 29 -10.56 -6.59 7.31
C ASN A 29 -11.98 -6.12 7.66
N LEU A 30 -12.37 -6.22 8.92
CA LEU A 30 -13.67 -5.72 9.38
C LEU A 30 -13.75 -4.20 9.26
N SER A 31 -12.72 -3.49 9.71
CA SER A 31 -12.61 -2.03 9.60
C SER A 31 -12.75 -1.56 8.15
N GLN A 32 -12.16 -2.28 7.21
CA GLN A 32 -12.27 -1.97 5.80
C GLN A 32 -13.69 -2.18 5.27
N LYS A 33 -14.28 -3.36 5.53
CA LYS A 33 -15.64 -3.68 5.08
C LYS A 33 -16.67 -2.67 5.57
N LEU A 34 -16.47 -2.11 6.75
CA LEU A 34 -17.35 -1.14 7.39
C LEU A 34 -16.93 0.33 7.16
N GLY A 35 -15.82 0.59 6.49
CA GLY A 35 -15.30 1.92 6.25
C GLY A 35 -14.61 2.60 7.43
N PHE A 36 -14.51 1.95 8.58
CA PHE A 36 -13.90 2.55 9.79
C PHE A 36 -12.42 2.88 9.67
N PHE A 37 -11.72 2.36 8.68
CA PHE A 37 -10.33 2.73 8.42
C PHE A 37 -10.17 4.23 8.14
N THR A 38 -11.21 4.88 7.64
CA THR A 38 -11.20 6.32 7.32
C THR A 38 -11.17 7.20 8.56
N GLU A 39 -11.61 6.70 9.71
CA GLU A 39 -11.62 7.44 10.98
C GLU A 39 -10.22 7.56 11.61
N SER A 40 -9.29 6.71 11.21
CA SER A 40 -7.91 6.74 11.66
C SER A 40 -6.99 7.27 10.55
N GLU A 41 -6.16 8.26 10.87
CA GLU A 41 -5.14 8.77 9.97
C GLU A 41 -4.23 7.65 9.46
N LYS A 42 -3.73 6.79 10.35
CA LYS A 42 -2.94 5.61 9.97
C LYS A 42 -3.73 4.60 9.14
N GLY A 43 -5.01 4.46 9.37
CA GLY A 43 -5.90 3.66 8.54
C GLY A 43 -5.97 4.21 7.12
N ARG A 44 -6.23 5.49 6.96
CA ARG A 44 -6.26 6.17 5.65
C ARG A 44 -4.95 6.01 4.89
N GLN A 45 -3.81 6.27 5.54
CA GLN A 45 -2.48 6.11 4.95
C GLN A 45 -2.23 4.68 4.46
N GLN A 46 -2.52 3.68 5.29
CA GLN A 46 -2.30 2.29 4.95
C GLN A 46 -3.18 1.82 3.79
N PHE A 47 -4.43 2.26 3.72
CA PHE A 47 -5.30 1.87 2.62
C PHE A 47 -5.00 2.62 1.33
N ALA A 48 -4.57 3.88 1.38
CA ALA A 48 -4.06 4.58 0.21
C ALA A 48 -2.83 3.88 -0.38
N LEU A 49 -1.89 3.44 0.47
CA LEU A 49 -0.73 2.65 0.03
C LEU A 49 -1.14 1.29 -0.55
N LYS A 50 -2.08 0.59 0.07
CA LYS A 50 -2.60 -0.69 -0.44
C LYS A 50 -3.22 -0.54 -1.82
N ARG A 51 -3.99 0.53 -2.05
CA ARG A 51 -4.56 0.85 -3.35
C ARG A 51 -3.48 1.08 -4.39
N LEU A 52 -2.50 1.94 -4.08
CA LEU A 52 -1.38 2.24 -4.97
C LEU A 52 -0.62 0.97 -5.39
N ILE A 53 -0.32 0.09 -4.43
CA ILE A 53 0.35 -1.20 -4.69
C ILE A 53 -0.54 -2.11 -5.54
N GLY A 54 -1.82 -2.22 -5.23
CA GLY A 54 -2.76 -3.06 -5.97
C GLY A 54 -2.93 -2.62 -7.42
N GLU A 55 -3.08 -1.34 -7.67
CA GLU A 55 -3.12 -0.77 -9.02
C GLU A 55 -1.82 -1.06 -9.79
N ASN A 56 -0.67 -0.95 -9.12
CA ASN A 56 0.62 -1.28 -9.73
C ASN A 56 0.72 -2.77 -10.08
N ILE A 57 0.23 -3.66 -9.23
CA ILE A 57 0.16 -5.10 -9.52
C ILE A 57 -0.68 -5.36 -10.77
N LEU A 58 -1.88 -4.79 -10.85
CA LEU A 58 -2.79 -4.96 -12.00
C LEU A 58 -2.20 -4.41 -13.31
N ARG A 59 -1.41 -3.34 -13.22
CA ARG A 59 -0.80 -2.69 -14.38
C ARG A 59 0.48 -3.37 -14.85
N THR A 60 1.30 -3.85 -13.93
CA THR A 60 2.68 -4.27 -14.22
C THR A 60 2.98 -5.72 -13.85
N GLY A 61 2.14 -6.36 -13.05
CA GLY A 61 2.39 -7.67 -12.45
C GLY A 61 3.35 -7.66 -11.25
N TYR A 62 3.82 -6.47 -10.84
CA TYR A 62 4.77 -6.33 -9.73
C TYR A 62 4.15 -5.59 -8.54
N CYS A 63 4.41 -6.10 -7.34
CA CYS A 63 3.97 -5.49 -6.09
C CYS A 63 4.57 -4.08 -5.91
N ILE A 64 5.87 -3.96 -6.08
CA ILE A 64 6.60 -2.68 -5.93
C ILE A 64 7.52 -2.50 -7.12
N THR A 65 7.50 -1.31 -7.68
CA THR A 65 8.49 -0.82 -8.64
C THR A 65 9.33 0.28 -8.00
N PRO A 66 10.57 0.53 -8.45
CA PRO A 66 11.50 1.44 -7.77
C PRO A 66 10.95 2.84 -7.46
N ARG A 67 10.06 3.35 -8.29
CA ARG A 67 9.50 4.71 -8.18
C ARG A 67 8.00 4.75 -7.86
N LEU A 68 7.43 3.63 -7.43
CA LEU A 68 6.01 3.56 -7.13
C LEU A 68 5.63 4.45 -5.94
N VAL A 69 6.39 4.37 -4.86
CA VAL A 69 6.08 5.07 -3.62
C VAL A 69 6.90 6.35 -3.55
N ASN A 70 6.28 7.46 -3.96
CA ASN A 70 6.91 8.77 -3.91
C ASN A 70 7.07 9.24 -2.44
N PRO A 71 8.28 9.56 -1.96
CA PRO A 71 8.52 10.00 -0.59
C PRO A 71 7.79 11.29 -0.20
N ASP A 72 7.53 12.17 -1.15
CA ASP A 72 6.81 13.42 -0.90
C ASP A 72 5.31 13.17 -0.65
N MET A 73 4.77 12.09 -1.25
CA MET A 73 3.38 11.64 -1.04
C MET A 73 3.27 10.61 0.10
N HIS A 74 4.38 10.00 0.50
CA HIS A 74 4.43 8.94 1.51
C HIS A 74 5.54 9.17 2.54
N PRO A 75 5.54 10.31 3.25
CA PRO A 75 6.59 10.65 4.22
C PRO A 75 6.66 9.64 5.38
N GLU A 76 5.59 8.88 5.63
CA GLU A 76 5.56 7.82 6.63
C GLU A 76 6.53 6.65 6.35
N GLN A 77 7.02 6.53 5.12
CA GLN A 77 8.04 5.53 4.77
C GLN A 77 9.43 5.88 5.31
N GLY A 78 9.62 7.12 5.72
CA GLY A 78 10.80 7.60 6.42
C GLY A 78 12.04 7.88 5.54
N PRO A 79 13.13 8.34 6.17
CA PRO A 79 14.30 8.85 5.45
C PRO A 79 15.07 7.77 4.70
N VAL A 80 15.05 6.52 5.16
CA VAL A 80 15.71 5.41 4.45
C VAL A 80 15.05 5.16 3.11
N TRP A 81 13.72 5.17 3.06
CA TRP A 81 13.01 5.03 1.80
C TRP A 81 13.27 6.21 0.86
N LYS A 82 13.30 7.43 1.39
CA LYS A 82 13.64 8.60 0.58
C LYS A 82 15.03 8.46 -0.04
N TRP A 83 16.01 8.01 0.71
CA TRP A 83 17.35 7.76 0.18
C TRP A 83 17.33 6.67 -0.91
N VAL A 84 16.61 5.57 -0.70
CA VAL A 84 16.46 4.50 -1.72
C VAL A 84 15.81 5.04 -2.99
N TYR A 85 14.80 5.86 -2.86
CA TYR A 85 14.09 6.47 -3.99
C TYR A 85 14.99 7.42 -4.79
N ASP A 86 15.76 8.26 -4.10
CA ASP A 86 16.69 9.21 -4.73
C ASP A 86 17.89 8.51 -5.40
N ASN A 87 18.24 7.30 -4.93
CA ASN A 87 19.36 6.50 -5.44
C ASN A 87 18.89 5.18 -6.09
N ASP A 88 17.69 5.15 -6.61
CA ASP A 88 17.02 3.94 -7.12
C ASP A 88 17.86 3.15 -8.13
N ARG A 89 18.53 3.83 -9.05
CA ARG A 89 19.38 3.21 -10.07
C ARG A 89 20.58 2.48 -9.49
N GLU A 90 21.21 3.06 -8.48
CA GLU A 90 22.35 2.44 -7.82
C GLU A 90 21.91 1.26 -6.95
N VAL A 91 20.87 1.44 -6.14
CA VAL A 91 20.36 0.42 -5.22
C VAL A 91 19.81 -0.77 -5.99
N PHE A 92 18.88 -0.54 -6.91
CA PHE A 92 18.25 -1.63 -7.67
C PHE A 92 19.15 -2.21 -8.74
N GLY A 93 20.09 -1.44 -9.30
CA GLY A 93 21.10 -1.93 -10.22
C GLY A 93 21.98 -3.02 -9.62
N ARG A 94 22.24 -2.99 -8.32
CA ARG A 94 22.98 -4.04 -7.59
C ARG A 94 22.21 -5.36 -7.49
N PHE A 95 20.90 -5.30 -7.45
CA PHE A 95 20.00 -6.46 -7.39
C PHE A 95 19.46 -6.86 -8.75
N ASN A 96 19.83 -6.12 -9.77
CA ASN A 96 19.41 -6.35 -11.16
C ASN A 96 17.91 -6.10 -11.51
N PRO A 97 17.00 -5.63 -10.68
CA PRO A 97 15.65 -5.27 -11.09
C PRO A 97 15.54 -3.78 -11.41
N THR A 98 15.95 -3.35 -12.57
CA THR A 98 15.70 -1.98 -13.02
C THR A 98 14.51 -1.94 -13.98
N TYR A 99 13.35 -1.63 -13.45
CA TYR A 99 12.08 -1.53 -14.19
C TYR A 99 12.12 -0.52 -15.35
N MET A 100 13.00 0.46 -15.28
CA MET A 100 13.08 1.58 -16.23
C MET A 100 14.21 1.45 -17.26
N GLN A 101 14.98 0.36 -17.26
CA GLN A 101 16.13 0.18 -18.13
C GLN A 101 15.94 -1.05 -19.02
N GLU A 102 16.29 -0.92 -20.28
CA GLU A 102 16.44 -2.05 -21.18
C GLU A 102 17.80 -2.73 -20.93
N GLY A 103 17.84 -4.04 -20.99
CA GLY A 103 19.07 -4.80 -20.92
C GLY A 103 19.11 -5.88 -19.83
N PRO A 104 20.26 -6.53 -19.62
CA PRO A 104 20.43 -7.57 -18.61
C PRO A 104 20.09 -7.03 -17.21
N GLY A 105 19.13 -7.67 -16.56
CA GLY A 105 18.70 -7.28 -15.23
C GLY A 105 17.51 -6.33 -15.15
N ALA A 106 17.00 -5.84 -16.25
CA ALA A 106 15.72 -5.15 -16.27
C ALA A 106 14.59 -6.08 -15.80
N MET A 107 13.64 -5.54 -15.08
CA MET A 107 12.42 -6.27 -14.72
C MET A 107 11.73 -6.69 -16.02
N ARG A 108 11.36 -7.97 -16.08
CA ARG A 108 10.65 -8.50 -17.24
C ARG A 108 9.34 -7.76 -17.43
N ARG A 109 9.04 -7.40 -18.67
CA ARG A 109 7.69 -7.02 -19.03
C ARG A 109 6.81 -8.27 -18.95
N ILE A 110 5.78 -8.21 -18.11
CA ILE A 110 4.78 -9.26 -18.01
C ILE A 110 3.91 -9.22 -19.26
N ASP A 111 3.64 -10.37 -19.85
CA ASP A 111 2.80 -10.46 -21.03
C ASP A 111 1.33 -10.17 -20.70
N GLU A 112 0.60 -9.71 -21.72
CA GLU A 112 -0.79 -9.25 -21.55
C GLU A 112 -1.72 -10.37 -21.07
N ARG A 113 -1.48 -11.61 -21.49
CA ARG A 113 -2.27 -12.75 -21.05
C ARG A 113 -2.12 -13.00 -19.55
N SER A 114 -0.89 -12.93 -19.04
CA SER A 114 -0.64 -13.09 -17.60
C SER A 114 -1.25 -11.94 -16.77
N LEU A 115 -1.24 -10.71 -17.29
CA LEU A 115 -1.91 -9.57 -16.66
C LEU A 115 -3.44 -9.75 -16.66
N GLU A 116 -4.00 -10.30 -17.73
CA GLU A 116 -5.44 -10.60 -17.80
C GLU A 116 -5.84 -11.73 -16.84
N GLU A 117 -5.03 -12.78 -16.72
CA GLU A 117 -5.23 -13.84 -15.73
C GLU A 117 -5.20 -13.28 -14.31
N LEU A 118 -4.26 -12.37 -14.02
CA LEU A 118 -4.16 -11.69 -12.74
C LEU A 118 -5.40 -10.84 -12.45
N ARG A 119 -5.90 -10.08 -13.44
CA ARG A 119 -7.13 -9.29 -13.30
C ARG A 119 -8.33 -10.17 -12.96
N ARG A 120 -8.49 -11.30 -13.64
CA ARG A 120 -9.55 -12.28 -13.34
C ARG A 120 -9.45 -12.82 -11.92
N ILE A 121 -8.23 -13.09 -11.42
CA ILE A 121 -8.04 -13.50 -10.02
C ILE A 121 -8.58 -12.42 -9.08
N PHE A 122 -8.26 -11.15 -9.32
CA PHE A 122 -8.76 -10.05 -8.51
C PHE A 122 -10.30 -9.93 -8.57
N GLU A 123 -10.90 -10.11 -9.74
CA GLU A 123 -12.36 -10.11 -9.91
C GLU A 123 -13.01 -11.25 -9.14
N GLU A 124 -12.58 -12.47 -9.35
CA GLU A 124 -13.15 -13.68 -8.74
C GLU A 124 -12.93 -13.77 -7.22
N THR A 125 -11.86 -13.16 -6.71
CA THR A 125 -11.56 -13.17 -5.26
C THR A 125 -12.09 -11.95 -4.51
N GLY A 126 -12.80 -11.03 -5.20
CA GLY A 126 -13.31 -9.80 -4.61
C GLY A 126 -12.25 -8.71 -4.43
N GLY A 127 -11.08 -8.84 -5.06
CA GLY A 127 -10.02 -7.83 -5.02
C GLY A 127 -10.44 -6.51 -5.66
N MET A 128 -11.21 -6.55 -6.75
CA MET A 128 -11.75 -5.34 -7.39
C MET A 128 -12.77 -4.65 -6.50
N GLU A 129 -13.72 -5.39 -5.91
CA GLU A 129 -14.69 -4.85 -4.95
C GLU A 129 -13.97 -4.23 -3.73
N PHE A 130 -12.83 -4.80 -3.35
CA PHE A 130 -11.97 -4.25 -2.30
C PHE A 130 -11.47 -2.84 -2.67
N PHE A 131 -10.96 -2.62 -3.88
CA PHE A 131 -10.52 -1.30 -4.34
C PHE A 131 -11.68 -0.31 -4.41
N ASP A 132 -12.81 -0.71 -4.97
CA ASP A 132 -14.02 0.11 -5.05
C ASP A 132 -14.50 0.54 -3.65
N SER A 133 -14.39 -0.34 -2.67
CA SER A 133 -14.75 -0.01 -1.29
C SER A 133 -13.81 1.03 -0.67
N ILE A 134 -12.50 0.91 -0.92
CA ILE A 134 -11.52 1.91 -0.46
C ILE A 134 -11.83 3.27 -1.07
N GLU A 135 -12.06 3.32 -2.39
CA GLU A 135 -12.38 4.55 -3.11
C GLU A 135 -13.62 5.21 -2.52
N ARG A 136 -14.72 4.48 -2.49
CA ARG A 136 -16.02 4.99 -2.01
C ARG A 136 -15.94 5.55 -0.59
N TYR A 137 -15.28 4.86 0.33
CA TYR A 137 -15.13 5.34 1.71
C TYR A 137 -14.14 6.51 1.82
N SER A 138 -13.07 6.49 1.02
CA SER A 138 -12.10 7.59 0.98
C SER A 138 -12.72 8.87 0.42
N GLU A 139 -13.48 8.78 -0.67
CA GLU A 139 -14.23 9.91 -1.23
C GLU A 139 -15.24 10.50 -0.24
N LYS A 140 -16.01 9.62 0.45
CA LYS A 140 -16.93 10.07 1.47
C LYS A 140 -16.19 10.85 2.56
N LYS A 141 -15.06 10.32 3.05
CA LYS A 141 -14.27 10.97 4.10
C LYS A 141 -13.63 12.26 3.63
N ALA A 142 -13.15 12.32 2.40
CA ALA A 142 -12.60 13.53 1.80
C ALA A 142 -13.63 14.66 1.80
N ARG A 143 -14.84 14.38 1.34
CA ARG A 143 -15.96 15.36 1.35
C ARG A 143 -16.35 15.80 2.77
N GLU A 144 -16.36 14.89 3.75
CA GLU A 144 -16.59 15.22 5.17
C GLU A 144 -15.52 16.18 5.72
N LEU A 145 -14.30 16.11 5.20
CA LEU A 145 -13.18 16.96 5.58
C LEU A 145 -13.08 18.25 4.75
N GLY A 146 -13.99 18.46 3.79
CA GLY A 146 -14.06 19.67 2.97
C GLY A 146 -13.28 19.62 1.65
N PHE A 147 -12.84 18.43 1.21
CA PHE A 147 -12.24 18.22 -0.10
C PHE A 147 -13.31 17.85 -1.14
N ASP A 148 -13.03 18.12 -2.41
CA ASP A 148 -13.95 17.78 -3.51
C ASP A 148 -14.05 16.27 -3.75
N GLY A 149 -12.98 15.52 -3.44
CA GLY A 149 -12.90 14.06 -3.56
C GLY A 149 -11.62 13.50 -2.96
N ALA A 150 -11.40 12.20 -3.14
CA ALA A 150 -10.17 11.53 -2.71
C ALA A 150 -9.03 11.72 -3.73
N ASP A 151 -8.77 12.96 -4.10
CA ASP A 151 -7.77 13.39 -5.05
C ASP A 151 -6.36 13.54 -4.44
N GLU A 152 -5.44 14.12 -5.21
CA GLU A 152 -4.06 14.35 -4.78
C GLU A 152 -3.97 15.27 -3.56
N GLU A 153 -4.83 16.26 -3.45
CA GLU A 153 -4.86 17.20 -2.33
C GLU A 153 -5.28 16.50 -1.03
N TYR A 154 -6.34 15.69 -1.08
CA TYR A 154 -6.75 14.86 0.05
C TYR A 154 -5.69 13.83 0.44
N LEU A 155 -5.04 13.19 -0.53
CA LEU A 155 -3.96 12.24 -0.26
C LEU A 155 -2.78 12.95 0.42
N LYS A 156 -2.37 14.10 -0.09
CA LYS A 156 -1.32 14.92 0.52
C LYS A 156 -1.67 15.31 1.96
N TYR A 157 -2.90 15.77 2.20
CA TYR A 157 -3.39 16.05 3.55
C TYR A 157 -3.28 14.80 4.45
N THR A 158 -3.75 13.65 3.96
CA THR A 158 -3.72 12.38 4.72
C THR A 158 -2.31 11.98 5.15
N TYR A 159 -1.29 12.31 4.36
CA TYR A 159 0.10 11.96 4.64
C TYR A 159 0.88 13.04 5.38
N THR A 160 0.54 14.32 5.24
CA THR A 160 1.31 15.43 5.82
C THR A 160 0.81 15.88 7.18
N THR A 161 -0.42 15.58 7.58
CA THR A 161 -0.97 15.97 8.89
C THR A 161 -0.46 15.16 10.06
N ASN A 162 0.32 14.11 9.81
CA ASN A 162 0.79 13.21 10.85
C ASN A 162 2.06 13.74 11.52
N SER A 163 1.90 14.46 12.62
CA SER A 163 3.00 14.94 13.47
C SER A 163 3.69 13.83 14.29
N ASN A 164 3.20 12.59 14.25
CA ASN A 164 3.67 11.47 15.06
C ASN A 164 4.32 10.35 14.23
N CYS A 165 4.93 10.67 13.09
CA CYS A 165 5.74 9.71 12.37
C CYS A 165 7.02 9.42 13.15
N HIS A 166 7.08 8.28 13.75
CA HIS A 166 8.29 7.64 14.26
C HIS A 166 9.00 8.32 15.46
N HIS A 167 8.55 7.96 16.62
CA HIS A 167 9.44 7.77 17.77
C HIS A 167 9.58 6.29 18.08
#